data_035d97297065b92513e195d03785e152
#
_entry.id   035d97297065b92513e195d03785e152
#
_cell.length_a   1.000
_cell.length_b   1.000
_cell.length_c   1.000
_cell.angle_alpha   90.00
_cell.angle_beta   90.00
_cell.angle_gamma   90.00
#
_symmetry.space_group_name_H-M   'P 1'
#
loop_
_entity.id
_entity.type
_entity.pdbx_description
1 polymer ?
#
loop_
_entity_poly.entity_id
_entity_poly.type
_entity_poly.pdbx_seq_one_letter_code
_entity_poly.pdbx_strand_id
1 'polypeptide(L)'
;MTIFQSEKQIVMNFYRRLDAAPTDQIGTILQSTVSDDYIWRGFHPFNEIRGGEAVATCFWSPLKAALTSMQRRMDIFFAGMNRLEGDDSVWVVSMGHLTGLFDQAWLGIQPTGKMVMLPYCEFNRVADNKIIETAMYFDIPHLMMQAGLQPFPTQTGAHMIQPGPMNHDGLLFAPQQAEEGDRTMASINAMITDLGQWDSGLPLEDELRRTWHENMCWWGPAGIGATCSIERYAKQHSGPFRAAFSDRSQTQHQCRLAEGHYGGFFGWPNFTATLSGHFMGMPATGLSGEFRVIDIYRREADKLAENWIFIDMLHFWKMQGLDLLKQNEETPHT
;
A
#
# COMPACT_ATOMS: atom_id res chain seq x y z
N MET A 1 24.69 -12.26 4.15
CA MET A 1 24.27 -10.89 4.55
C MET A 1 23.82 -10.15 3.32
N THR A 2 22.74 -9.36 3.42
CA THR A 2 22.26 -8.50 2.32
C THR A 2 23.21 -7.35 2.03
N ILE A 3 23.17 -6.80 0.80
CA ILE A 3 24.15 -5.82 0.29
C ILE A 3 23.49 -4.50 -0.16
N PHE A 4 22.28 -4.19 0.32
CA PHE A 4 21.44 -3.08 -0.17
C PHE A 4 21.61 -1.77 0.61
N GLN A 5 22.75 -1.58 1.31
CA GLN A 5 22.93 -0.42 2.20
C GLN A 5 23.10 0.89 1.43
N SER A 6 23.68 0.87 0.23
CA SER A 6 23.78 2.04 -0.66
C SER A 6 22.41 2.51 -1.12
N GLU A 7 21.56 1.61 -1.57
CA GLU A 7 20.21 1.91 -2.06
C GLU A 7 19.33 2.41 -0.92
N LYS A 8 19.38 1.75 0.25
CA LYS A 8 18.70 2.22 1.47
C LYS A 8 19.14 3.64 1.84
N GLN A 9 20.45 3.93 1.75
CA GLN A 9 20.97 5.26 2.08
C GLN A 9 20.49 6.34 1.10
N ILE A 10 20.37 6.03 -0.20
CA ILE A 10 19.85 6.91 -1.23
C ILE A 10 18.40 7.30 -0.89
N VAL A 11 17.54 6.32 -0.62
CA VAL A 11 16.13 6.55 -0.26
C VAL A 11 15.99 7.30 1.07
N MET A 12 16.78 6.95 2.09
CA MET A 12 16.78 7.66 3.37
C MET A 12 17.23 9.12 3.24
N ASN A 13 18.23 9.39 2.40
CA ASN A 13 18.67 10.76 2.13
C ASN A 13 17.59 11.55 1.37
N PHE A 14 16.91 10.91 0.42
CA PHE A 14 15.76 11.51 -0.26
C PHE A 14 14.68 11.89 0.75
N TYR A 15 14.26 10.98 1.63
CA TYR A 15 13.23 11.26 2.64
C TYR A 15 13.63 12.42 3.55
N ARG A 16 14.86 12.41 4.10
CA ARG A 16 15.34 13.50 4.98
C ARG A 16 15.29 14.87 4.31
N ARG A 17 15.72 14.92 3.04
CA ARG A 17 15.70 16.18 2.27
C ARG A 17 14.28 16.61 1.94
N LEU A 18 13.43 15.69 1.47
CA LEU A 18 12.05 15.97 1.13
C LEU A 18 11.23 16.42 2.36
N ASP A 19 11.39 15.71 3.47
CA ASP A 19 10.63 15.99 4.70
C ASP A 19 11.03 17.34 5.32
N ALA A 20 12.31 17.72 5.24
CA ALA A 20 12.82 19.00 5.74
C ALA A 20 12.55 20.19 4.81
N ALA A 21 12.27 19.96 3.53
CA ALA A 21 12.14 21.03 2.55
C ALA A 21 10.86 21.85 2.70
N PRO A 22 10.91 23.17 2.53
CA PRO A 22 9.71 23.96 2.27
C PRO A 22 9.11 23.61 0.90
N THR A 23 7.84 23.93 0.72
CA THR A 23 7.06 23.51 -0.47
C THR A 23 7.64 23.99 -1.79
N ASP A 24 8.27 25.15 -1.84
CA ASP A 24 8.90 25.76 -3.01
C ASP A 24 10.23 25.09 -3.42
N GLN A 25 10.85 24.27 -2.55
CA GLN A 25 12.10 23.56 -2.83
C GLN A 25 11.92 22.09 -3.23
N ILE A 26 10.70 21.55 -3.16
CA ILE A 26 10.42 20.13 -3.43
C ILE A 26 10.83 19.74 -4.84
N GLY A 27 10.53 20.56 -5.85
CA GLY A 27 10.92 20.32 -7.24
C GLY A 27 12.44 20.14 -7.40
N THR A 28 13.23 21.02 -6.80
CA THR A 28 14.71 20.93 -6.83
C THR A 28 15.22 19.65 -6.17
N ILE A 29 14.58 19.20 -5.08
CA ILE A 29 14.98 17.97 -4.40
C ILE A 29 14.69 16.76 -5.28
N LEU A 30 13.49 16.67 -5.85
CA LEU A 30 13.17 15.58 -6.76
C LEU A 30 14.11 15.57 -7.97
N GLN A 31 14.29 16.68 -8.69
CA GLN A 31 15.19 16.77 -9.83
C GLN A 31 16.62 16.29 -9.51
N SER A 32 17.13 16.58 -8.32
CA SER A 32 18.47 16.16 -7.92
C SER A 32 18.57 14.68 -7.47
N THR A 33 17.45 14.05 -7.13
CA THR A 33 17.44 12.71 -6.52
C THR A 33 16.89 11.63 -7.45
N VAL A 34 15.91 11.96 -8.29
CA VAL A 34 15.33 11.01 -9.24
C VAL A 34 16.01 11.10 -10.61
N SER A 35 15.81 10.08 -11.45
CA SER A 35 16.30 10.08 -12.84
C SER A 35 15.47 11.01 -13.73
N ASP A 36 16.00 11.33 -14.91
CA ASP A 36 15.31 12.20 -15.87
C ASP A 36 14.04 11.54 -16.44
N ASP A 37 14.04 10.22 -16.55
CA ASP A 37 12.93 9.38 -17.00
C ASP A 37 12.09 8.81 -15.85
N TYR A 38 12.18 9.40 -14.66
CA TYR A 38 11.49 8.97 -13.44
C TYR A 38 10.00 8.72 -13.64
N ILE A 39 9.54 7.56 -13.17
CA ILE A 39 8.13 7.18 -13.16
C ILE A 39 7.63 7.10 -11.72
N TRP A 40 6.53 7.77 -11.43
CA TRP A 40 5.86 7.69 -10.14
C TRP A 40 4.43 7.19 -10.34
N ARG A 41 4.04 6.14 -9.58
CA ARG A 41 2.70 5.57 -9.57
C ARG A 41 2.07 5.78 -8.21
N GLY A 42 1.05 6.61 -8.16
CA GLY A 42 0.22 6.84 -6.98
C GLY A 42 -1.21 6.36 -7.18
N PHE A 43 -1.96 6.29 -6.10
CA PHE A 43 -3.39 6.00 -6.17
C PHE A 43 -4.16 7.07 -6.94
N HIS A 44 -5.38 6.73 -7.38
CA HIS A 44 -6.30 7.72 -7.94
C HIS A 44 -6.50 8.88 -6.94
N PRO A 45 -6.47 10.17 -7.39
CA PRO A 45 -6.55 10.65 -8.76
C PRO A 45 -5.21 10.82 -9.48
N PHE A 46 -4.08 10.56 -8.84
CA PHE A 46 -2.76 10.88 -9.39
C PHE A 46 -2.33 9.93 -10.50
N ASN A 47 -2.58 8.63 -10.34
CA ASN A 47 -2.21 7.59 -11.31
C ASN A 47 -0.70 7.61 -11.64
N GLU A 48 -0.31 7.46 -12.92
CA GLU A 48 1.10 7.52 -13.35
C GLU A 48 1.48 8.96 -13.70
N ILE A 49 2.55 9.44 -13.08
CA ILE A 49 3.16 10.76 -13.34
C ILE A 49 4.62 10.53 -13.74
N ARG A 50 5.09 11.27 -14.77
CA ARG A 50 6.47 11.18 -15.25
C ARG A 50 7.24 12.45 -14.96
N GLY A 51 8.48 12.30 -14.47
CA GLY A 51 9.40 13.37 -14.12
C GLY A 51 9.19 13.94 -12.71
N GLY A 52 10.32 14.25 -12.05
CA GLY A 52 10.32 14.71 -10.66
C GLY A 52 9.56 16.02 -10.44
N GLU A 53 9.67 16.98 -11.39
CA GLU A 53 8.96 18.27 -11.29
C GLU A 53 7.43 18.11 -11.30
N ALA A 54 6.92 17.24 -12.16
CA ALA A 54 5.49 16.96 -12.23
C ALA A 54 4.98 16.31 -10.93
N VAL A 55 5.75 15.36 -10.35
CA VAL A 55 5.42 14.75 -9.06
C VAL A 55 5.47 15.77 -7.91
N ALA A 56 6.45 16.67 -7.92
CA ALA A 56 6.52 17.77 -6.96
C ALA A 56 5.26 18.63 -7.01
N THR A 57 4.87 19.06 -8.20
CA THR A 57 3.75 19.98 -8.42
C THR A 57 2.39 19.32 -8.18
N CYS A 58 2.20 18.09 -8.67
CA CYS A 58 0.90 17.43 -8.59
C CYS A 58 0.63 16.77 -7.23
N PHE A 59 1.67 16.29 -6.53
CA PHE A 59 1.49 15.50 -5.32
C PHE A 59 2.15 16.12 -4.08
N TRP A 60 3.49 16.24 -4.05
CA TRP A 60 4.19 16.56 -2.81
C TRP A 60 3.94 17.98 -2.30
N SER A 61 3.98 18.99 -3.17
CA SER A 61 3.78 20.38 -2.75
C SER A 61 2.34 20.62 -2.25
N PRO A 62 1.28 20.16 -2.95
CA PRO A 62 -0.08 20.25 -2.42
C PRO A 62 -0.29 19.48 -1.11
N LEU A 63 0.25 18.28 -0.99
CA LEU A 63 0.12 17.49 0.24
C LEU A 63 0.81 18.17 1.43
N LYS A 64 2.05 18.66 1.25
CA LYS A 64 2.76 19.37 2.32
C LYS A 64 2.13 20.72 2.67
N ALA A 65 1.46 21.37 1.74
CA ALA A 65 0.68 22.57 2.04
C ALA A 65 -0.57 22.24 2.86
N ALA A 66 -1.21 21.11 2.56
CA ALA A 66 -2.41 20.66 3.28
C ALA A 66 -2.09 20.13 4.69
N LEU A 67 -1.01 19.36 4.83
CA LEU A 67 -0.55 18.79 6.10
C LEU A 67 0.59 19.62 6.68
N THR A 68 0.27 20.67 7.42
CA THR A 68 1.30 21.52 8.05
C THR A 68 2.06 20.74 9.13
N SER A 69 3.34 21.05 9.32
CA SER A 69 4.25 20.30 10.21
C SER A 69 4.31 18.80 9.88
N MET A 70 4.19 18.45 8.62
CA MET A 70 4.18 17.07 8.19
C MET A 70 5.44 16.31 8.60
N GLN A 71 5.27 15.13 9.16
CA GLN A 71 6.32 14.22 9.59
C GLN A 71 6.09 12.83 8.98
N ARG A 72 7.17 12.20 8.52
CA ARG A 72 7.17 10.81 8.08
C ARG A 72 7.43 9.90 9.28
N ARG A 73 6.48 9.07 9.61
CA ARG A 73 6.63 7.99 10.59
C ARG A 73 6.80 6.67 9.84
N MET A 74 8.02 6.14 9.80
CA MET A 74 8.28 4.83 9.24
C MET A 74 8.08 3.74 10.29
N ASP A 75 7.40 2.68 9.92
CA ASP A 75 7.15 1.50 10.74
C ASP A 75 7.83 0.25 10.15
N ILE A 76 7.97 0.19 8.81
CA ILE A 76 8.67 -0.87 8.08
C ILE A 76 9.61 -0.23 7.06
N PHE A 77 10.84 -0.76 6.98
CA PHE A 77 11.84 -0.33 6.01
C PHE A 77 12.78 -1.50 5.68
N PHE A 78 12.80 -1.92 4.43
CA PHE A 78 13.65 -3.02 3.96
C PHE A 78 14.01 -2.85 2.48
N ALA A 79 14.93 -3.68 1.96
CA ALA A 79 15.32 -3.64 0.56
C ALA A 79 15.58 -5.04 0.01
N GLY A 80 15.53 -5.18 -1.30
CA GLY A 80 15.84 -6.45 -1.96
C GLY A 80 15.91 -6.33 -3.47
N MET A 81 16.43 -7.38 -4.10
CA MET A 81 16.29 -7.57 -5.54
C MET A 81 14.88 -8.01 -5.87
N ASN A 82 14.37 -7.55 -7.01
CA ASN A 82 13.13 -8.07 -7.55
C ASN A 82 13.29 -9.58 -7.86
N ARG A 83 12.31 -10.37 -7.43
CA ARG A 83 12.29 -11.83 -7.60
C ARG A 83 11.43 -12.28 -8.78
N LEU A 84 11.01 -11.34 -9.63
CA LEU A 84 10.35 -11.67 -10.89
C LEU A 84 11.41 -12.13 -11.91
N GLU A 85 11.07 -13.12 -12.73
CA GLU A 85 11.99 -13.67 -13.71
C GLU A 85 12.47 -12.60 -14.71
N GLY A 86 13.79 -12.50 -14.88
CA GLY A 86 14.41 -11.56 -15.81
C GLY A 86 14.53 -10.12 -15.31
N ASP A 87 14.27 -9.86 -14.03
CA ASP A 87 14.39 -8.52 -13.42
C ASP A 87 15.29 -8.56 -12.17
N ASP A 88 16.52 -8.10 -12.30
CA ASP A 88 17.50 -7.98 -11.22
C ASP A 88 17.51 -6.60 -10.55
N SER A 89 16.44 -5.80 -10.72
CA SER A 89 16.37 -4.46 -10.17
C SER A 89 16.32 -4.48 -8.63
N VAL A 90 16.95 -3.47 -8.02
CA VAL A 90 16.95 -3.30 -6.56
C VAL A 90 15.86 -2.30 -6.17
N TRP A 91 15.07 -2.68 -5.18
CA TRP A 91 14.00 -1.88 -4.64
C TRP A 91 14.15 -1.70 -3.13
N VAL A 92 13.78 -0.51 -2.67
CA VAL A 92 13.71 -0.15 -1.25
C VAL A 92 12.27 0.14 -0.89
N VAL A 93 11.78 -0.49 0.16
CA VAL A 93 10.38 -0.40 0.61
C VAL A 93 10.32 0.36 1.92
N SER A 94 9.34 1.26 2.02
CA SER A 94 9.00 1.99 3.23
C SER A 94 7.49 1.96 3.45
N MET A 95 7.05 1.66 4.66
CA MET A 95 5.64 1.73 5.05
C MET A 95 5.51 2.46 6.38
N GLY A 96 4.42 3.18 6.56
CA GLY A 96 4.11 3.91 7.78
C GLY A 96 3.06 4.98 7.54
N HIS A 97 3.27 6.17 8.11
CA HIS A 97 2.29 7.27 8.06
C HIS A 97 2.96 8.60 7.74
N LEU A 98 2.29 9.42 6.93
CA LEU A 98 2.56 10.85 6.85
C LEU A 98 1.62 11.54 7.84
N THR A 99 2.16 12.10 8.92
CA THR A 99 1.38 12.76 9.97
C THR A 99 1.54 14.26 9.89
N GLY A 100 0.48 15.01 10.19
CA GLY A 100 0.53 16.47 10.19
C GLY A 100 -0.77 17.08 10.67
N LEU A 101 -0.80 18.40 10.74
CA LEU A 101 -2.04 19.15 10.98
C LEU A 101 -2.76 19.37 9.66
N PHE A 102 -3.98 18.92 9.53
CA PHE A 102 -4.78 19.07 8.30
C PHE A 102 -5.41 20.47 8.28
N ASP A 103 -4.63 21.46 7.83
CA ASP A 103 -4.96 22.87 7.90
C ASP A 103 -5.47 23.48 6.59
N GLN A 104 -5.24 22.82 5.43
CA GLN A 104 -5.75 23.27 4.14
C GLN A 104 -6.43 22.13 3.40
N ALA A 105 -7.41 22.46 2.55
CA ALA A 105 -8.13 21.47 1.75
C ALA A 105 -7.18 20.71 0.80
N TRP A 106 -7.40 19.40 0.67
CA TRP A 106 -6.68 18.55 -0.25
C TRP A 106 -7.63 17.56 -0.93
N LEU A 107 -7.61 17.49 -2.26
CA LEU A 107 -8.49 16.65 -3.07
C LEU A 107 -9.99 16.86 -2.76
N GLY A 108 -10.41 18.09 -2.51
CA GLY A 108 -11.79 18.40 -2.11
C GLY A 108 -12.13 18.07 -0.65
N ILE A 109 -11.26 17.37 0.07
CA ILE A 109 -11.45 17.07 1.49
C ILE A 109 -11.19 18.34 2.30
N GLN A 110 -12.16 18.75 3.13
CA GLN A 110 -12.04 19.97 3.93
C GLN A 110 -11.14 19.78 5.14
N PRO A 111 -10.36 20.80 5.51
CA PRO A 111 -9.42 20.73 6.63
C PRO A 111 -10.16 20.63 7.97
N THR A 112 -9.57 19.92 8.91
CA THR A 112 -10.11 19.77 10.27
C THR A 112 -9.40 20.61 11.32
N GLY A 113 -8.23 21.18 11.00
CA GLY A 113 -7.33 21.81 11.95
C GLY A 113 -6.80 20.85 13.02
N LYS A 114 -6.91 19.54 12.79
CA LYS A 114 -6.50 18.48 13.72
C LYS A 114 -5.37 17.64 13.11
N MET A 115 -4.64 16.94 13.99
CA MET A 115 -3.66 15.96 13.55
C MET A 115 -4.36 14.83 12.80
N VAL A 116 -3.77 14.44 11.67
CA VAL A 116 -4.17 13.27 10.89
C VAL A 116 -2.95 12.39 10.61
N MET A 117 -3.21 11.14 10.28
CA MET A 117 -2.23 10.16 9.86
C MET A 117 -2.68 9.56 8.52
N LEU A 118 -1.95 9.86 7.44
CA LEU A 118 -2.18 9.27 6.11
C LEU A 118 -1.31 8.01 5.99
N PRO A 119 -1.89 6.80 6.03
CA PRO A 119 -1.14 5.58 5.83
C PRO A 119 -0.53 5.53 4.43
N TYR A 120 0.73 5.11 4.32
CA TYR A 120 1.40 4.94 3.02
C TYR A 120 2.26 3.68 2.99
N CYS A 121 2.46 3.17 1.79
CA CYS A 121 3.52 2.23 1.46
C CYS A 121 4.16 2.64 0.14
N GLU A 122 5.48 2.59 0.09
CA GLU A 122 6.27 3.11 -1.02
C GLU A 122 7.36 2.11 -1.41
N PHE A 123 7.43 1.77 -2.69
CA PHE A 123 8.46 0.96 -3.32
C PHE A 123 9.29 1.88 -4.22
N ASN A 124 10.59 1.99 -3.96
CA ASN A 124 11.51 2.83 -4.72
C ASN A 124 12.54 1.95 -5.43
N ARG A 125 12.53 1.95 -6.77
CA ARG A 125 13.56 1.32 -7.59
C ARG A 125 14.77 2.22 -7.65
N VAL A 126 15.93 1.68 -7.32
CA VAL A 126 17.19 2.44 -7.27
C VAL A 126 18.17 1.88 -8.29
N ALA A 127 18.72 2.75 -9.13
CA ALA A 127 19.82 2.44 -10.04
C ALA A 127 20.68 3.70 -10.24
N ASP A 128 21.96 3.56 -10.52
CA ASP A 128 22.90 4.63 -10.82
C ASP A 128 22.87 5.82 -9.82
N ASN A 129 22.75 5.48 -8.52
CA ASN A 129 22.58 6.43 -7.41
C ASN A 129 21.37 7.35 -7.51
N LYS A 130 20.34 6.97 -8.26
CA LYS A 130 19.08 7.68 -8.44
C LYS A 130 17.89 6.79 -8.12
N ILE A 131 16.77 7.40 -7.73
CA ILE A 131 15.48 6.73 -7.74
C ILE A 131 14.91 6.86 -9.15
N ILE A 132 14.69 5.73 -9.82
CA ILE A 132 14.24 5.71 -11.22
C ILE A 132 12.76 5.39 -11.34
N GLU A 133 12.18 4.79 -10.34
CA GLU A 133 10.76 4.48 -10.29
C GLU A 133 10.27 4.47 -8.83
N THR A 134 9.06 4.94 -8.60
CA THR A 134 8.39 4.84 -7.31
C THR A 134 6.94 4.39 -7.52
N ALA A 135 6.51 3.39 -6.75
CA ALA A 135 5.10 3.11 -6.51
C ALA A 135 4.78 3.52 -5.07
N MET A 136 4.00 4.59 -4.90
CA MET A 136 3.61 5.09 -3.58
C MET A 136 2.09 5.04 -3.44
N TYR A 137 1.61 4.14 -2.60
CA TYR A 137 0.20 3.93 -2.33
C TYR A 137 -0.16 4.46 -0.95
N PHE A 138 -1.26 5.15 -0.85
CA PHE A 138 -1.69 5.83 0.38
C PHE A 138 -3.21 5.79 0.51
N ASP A 139 -3.70 5.64 1.73
CA ASP A 139 -5.12 5.42 1.99
C ASP A 139 -5.87 6.76 2.13
N ILE A 140 -6.23 7.38 0.99
CA ILE A 140 -7.03 8.61 0.95
C ILE A 140 -8.39 8.41 1.64
N PRO A 141 -9.15 7.32 1.41
CA PRO A 141 -10.39 7.07 2.14
C PRO A 141 -10.21 7.08 3.66
N HIS A 142 -9.06 6.61 4.18
CA HIS A 142 -8.76 6.70 5.61
C HIS A 142 -8.62 8.17 6.07
N LEU A 143 -7.97 9.04 5.28
CA LEU A 143 -7.93 10.48 5.56
C LEU A 143 -9.33 11.09 5.52
N MET A 144 -10.18 10.73 4.54
CA MET A 144 -11.58 11.15 4.48
C MET A 144 -12.32 10.81 5.77
N MET A 145 -12.16 9.60 6.30
CA MET A 145 -12.80 9.18 7.55
C MET A 145 -12.28 9.96 8.77
N GLN A 146 -10.99 10.28 8.83
CA GLN A 146 -10.42 11.14 9.87
C GLN A 146 -10.97 12.59 9.77
N ALA A 147 -11.33 13.02 8.58
CA ALA A 147 -11.99 14.31 8.34
C ALA A 147 -13.52 14.28 8.61
N GLY A 148 -14.07 13.15 9.08
CA GLY A 148 -15.49 13.01 9.42
C GLY A 148 -16.38 12.59 8.26
N LEU A 149 -15.81 12.24 7.11
CA LEU A 149 -16.55 11.75 5.95
C LEU A 149 -16.75 10.23 6.06
N GLN A 150 -17.79 9.72 5.38
CA GLN A 150 -18.09 8.29 5.33
C GLN A 150 -18.11 7.83 3.87
N PRO A 151 -16.91 7.64 3.24
CA PRO A 151 -16.84 7.30 1.81
C PRO A 151 -17.42 5.92 1.50
N PHE A 152 -17.51 5.05 2.51
CA PHE A 152 -18.03 3.69 2.39
C PHE A 152 -19.10 3.40 3.45
N PRO A 153 -19.99 2.41 3.22
CA PRO A 153 -20.85 1.85 4.25
C PRO A 153 -20.05 1.25 5.42
N THR A 154 -20.74 0.73 6.43
CA THR A 154 -20.11 0.10 7.60
C THR A 154 -19.13 -0.97 7.19
N GLN A 155 -17.93 -0.92 7.75
CA GLN A 155 -16.83 -1.86 7.49
C GLN A 155 -17.10 -3.23 8.12
N THR A 156 -16.58 -4.28 7.51
CA THR A 156 -16.63 -5.65 8.04
C THR A 156 -15.57 -5.92 9.09
N GLY A 157 -14.37 -5.28 8.95
CA GLY A 157 -13.30 -5.28 9.92
C GLY A 157 -13.32 -4.03 10.82
N ALA A 158 -12.33 -3.91 11.70
CA ALA A 158 -12.20 -2.77 12.59
C ALA A 158 -11.62 -1.54 11.86
N HIS A 159 -12.29 -0.38 12.00
CA HIS A 159 -11.70 0.88 11.56
C HIS A 159 -10.69 1.38 12.58
N MET A 160 -9.44 1.45 12.18
CA MET A 160 -8.36 1.98 13.00
C MET A 160 -7.20 2.48 12.13
N ILE A 161 -6.36 3.34 12.71
CA ILE A 161 -5.07 3.68 12.12
C ILE A 161 -4.20 2.43 12.20
N GLN A 162 -3.69 1.95 11.07
CA GLN A 162 -2.86 0.75 10.99
C GLN A 162 -1.58 0.96 11.81
N PRO A 163 -1.27 0.09 12.80
CA PRO A 163 -0.02 0.17 13.54
C PRO A 163 1.15 -0.39 12.72
N GLY A 164 2.37 -0.13 13.18
CA GLY A 164 3.55 -0.88 12.74
C GLY A 164 3.54 -2.32 13.25
N PRO A 165 4.61 -3.10 12.97
CA PRO A 165 4.73 -4.48 13.40
C PRO A 165 4.60 -4.64 14.91
N MET A 166 3.94 -5.72 15.34
CA MET A 166 3.67 -6.02 16.75
C MET A 166 4.95 -6.11 17.59
N ASN A 167 6.05 -6.58 17.01
CA ASN A 167 7.35 -6.73 17.68
C ASN A 167 8.29 -5.54 17.47
N HIS A 168 7.84 -4.47 16.78
CA HIS A 168 8.59 -3.23 16.54
C HIS A 168 9.94 -3.40 15.85
N ASP A 169 10.15 -4.44 15.05
CA ASP A 169 11.42 -4.77 14.39
C ASP A 169 11.42 -4.54 12.86
N GLY A 170 10.44 -3.78 12.33
CA GLY A 170 10.26 -3.58 10.89
C GLY A 170 11.29 -2.68 10.21
N LEU A 171 12.14 -1.97 10.97
CA LEU A 171 13.13 -1.02 10.42
C LEU A 171 14.48 -1.71 10.19
N LEU A 172 14.63 -2.38 9.06
CA LEU A 172 15.82 -3.16 8.72
C LEU A 172 16.93 -2.25 8.14
N PHE A 173 17.48 -1.35 8.97
CA PHE A 173 18.60 -0.48 8.53
C PHE A 173 19.92 -1.23 8.37
N ALA A 174 20.16 -2.25 9.19
CA ALA A 174 21.36 -3.08 9.11
C ALA A 174 21.22 -4.22 8.08
N PRO A 175 22.33 -4.76 7.54
CA PRO A 175 22.29 -5.94 6.69
C PRO A 175 21.65 -7.15 7.40
N GLN A 176 20.82 -7.90 6.67
CA GLN A 176 20.13 -9.07 7.16
C GLN A 176 20.79 -10.36 6.64
N GLN A 177 20.48 -11.51 7.23
CA GLN A 177 20.85 -12.80 6.66
C GLN A 177 20.04 -13.05 5.39
N ALA A 178 20.70 -13.36 4.27
CA ALA A 178 20.02 -13.52 2.98
C ALA A 178 19.01 -14.66 3.00
N GLU A 179 19.34 -15.73 3.70
CA GLU A 179 18.50 -16.93 3.85
C GLU A 179 17.15 -16.63 4.52
N GLU A 180 17.10 -15.65 5.43
CA GLU A 180 15.83 -15.25 6.05
C GLU A 180 14.90 -14.56 5.05
N GLY A 181 15.44 -13.72 4.16
CA GLY A 181 14.70 -13.12 3.05
C GLY A 181 14.18 -14.18 2.07
N ASP A 182 14.99 -15.19 1.75
CA ASP A 182 14.59 -16.30 0.88
C ASP A 182 13.45 -17.13 1.52
N ARG A 183 13.50 -17.40 2.81
CA ARG A 183 12.41 -18.07 3.55
C ARG A 183 11.12 -17.23 3.54
N THR A 184 11.25 -15.92 3.76
CA THR A 184 10.10 -15.00 3.72
C THR A 184 9.47 -15.00 2.33
N MET A 185 10.29 -14.93 1.28
CA MET A 185 9.80 -14.99 -0.10
C MET A 185 9.12 -16.31 -0.43
N ALA A 186 9.66 -17.43 0.07
CA ALA A 186 9.05 -18.74 -0.10
C ALA A 186 7.64 -18.81 0.53
N SER A 187 7.47 -18.27 1.75
CA SER A 187 6.15 -18.19 2.40
C SER A 187 5.16 -17.31 1.63
N ILE A 188 5.61 -16.15 1.12
CA ILE A 188 4.79 -15.27 0.27
C ILE A 188 4.40 -15.97 -1.03
N ASN A 189 5.33 -16.65 -1.70
CA ASN A 189 5.05 -17.37 -2.95
C ASN A 189 4.06 -18.52 -2.75
N ALA A 190 4.17 -19.26 -1.64
CA ALA A 190 3.21 -20.31 -1.29
C ALA A 190 1.80 -19.73 -1.11
N MET A 191 1.68 -18.62 -0.37
CA MET A 191 0.39 -17.91 -0.20
C MET A 191 -0.18 -17.41 -1.54
N ILE A 192 0.65 -16.82 -2.41
CA ILE A 192 0.20 -16.38 -3.75
C ILE A 192 -0.31 -17.55 -4.58
N THR A 193 0.36 -18.71 -4.50
CA THR A 193 -0.05 -19.93 -5.19
C THR A 193 -1.40 -20.41 -4.69
N ASP A 194 -1.62 -20.44 -3.36
CA ASP A 194 -2.92 -20.81 -2.76
C ASP A 194 -4.02 -19.81 -3.16
N LEU A 195 -3.76 -18.51 -3.15
CA LEU A 195 -4.71 -17.51 -3.64
C LEU A 195 -5.03 -17.66 -5.12
N GLY A 196 -4.10 -18.15 -5.92
CA GLY A 196 -4.32 -18.43 -7.35
C GLY A 196 -5.26 -19.62 -7.60
N GLN A 197 -5.36 -20.53 -6.63
CA GLN A 197 -6.30 -21.65 -6.62
C GLN A 197 -7.61 -21.21 -5.97
N TRP A 198 -8.37 -20.33 -6.63
CA TRP A 198 -9.57 -19.68 -6.11
C TRP A 198 -10.62 -20.62 -5.48
N ASP A 199 -10.63 -21.89 -5.93
CA ASP A 199 -11.38 -22.99 -5.35
C ASP A 199 -10.43 -24.18 -5.13
N SER A 200 -9.90 -24.31 -3.94
CA SER A 200 -9.00 -25.40 -3.56
C SER A 200 -9.74 -26.69 -3.18
N GLY A 201 -11.08 -26.64 -3.07
CA GLY A 201 -11.90 -27.72 -2.55
C GLY A 201 -11.77 -27.93 -1.02
N LEU A 202 -11.00 -27.09 -0.33
CA LEU A 202 -10.87 -27.11 1.13
C LEU A 202 -11.79 -26.05 1.78
N PRO A 203 -12.20 -26.24 3.04
CA PRO A 203 -12.72 -25.14 3.83
C PRO A 203 -11.74 -23.97 3.84
N LEU A 204 -12.23 -22.74 3.74
CA LEU A 204 -11.38 -21.54 3.58
C LEU A 204 -10.37 -21.38 4.73
N GLU A 205 -10.77 -21.67 5.96
CA GLU A 205 -9.89 -21.60 7.11
C GLU A 205 -8.76 -22.64 7.06
N ASP A 206 -9.03 -23.84 6.52
CA ASP A 206 -8.02 -24.89 6.37
C ASP A 206 -7.03 -24.55 5.24
N GLU A 207 -7.50 -23.93 4.16
CA GLU A 207 -6.65 -23.39 3.11
C GLU A 207 -5.72 -22.32 3.68
N LEU A 208 -6.26 -21.35 4.41
CA LEU A 208 -5.49 -20.26 5.03
C LEU A 208 -4.42 -20.77 6.01
N ARG A 209 -4.74 -21.82 6.82
CA ARG A 209 -3.78 -22.41 7.76
C ARG A 209 -2.52 -22.98 7.11
N ARG A 210 -2.53 -23.21 5.81
CA ARG A 210 -1.33 -23.69 5.08
C ARG A 210 -0.20 -22.67 5.11
N THR A 211 -0.51 -21.38 5.01
CA THR A 211 0.47 -20.30 4.83
C THR A 211 0.41 -19.22 5.91
N TRP A 212 -0.71 -19.12 6.63
CA TRP A 212 -0.91 -18.11 7.66
C TRP A 212 -0.77 -18.67 9.07
N HIS A 213 -0.27 -17.81 9.98
CA HIS A 213 -0.27 -18.07 11.41
C HIS A 213 -1.71 -18.01 11.95
N GLU A 214 -2.05 -18.85 12.95
CA GLU A 214 -3.41 -18.93 13.49
C GLU A 214 -3.93 -17.58 14.01
N ASN A 215 -3.05 -16.82 14.67
CA ASN A 215 -3.34 -15.49 15.23
C ASN A 215 -2.88 -14.37 14.33
N MET A 216 -2.91 -14.56 13.00
CA MET A 216 -2.50 -13.56 12.04
C MET A 216 -3.28 -12.25 12.23
N CYS A 217 -2.62 -11.12 11.94
CA CYS A 217 -3.26 -9.81 11.82
C CYS A 217 -3.23 -9.34 10.38
N TRP A 218 -4.38 -8.91 9.90
CA TRP A 218 -4.55 -8.35 8.57
C TRP A 218 -5.01 -6.90 8.66
N TRP A 219 -4.17 -5.99 8.22
CA TRP A 219 -4.39 -4.55 8.27
C TRP A 219 -4.94 -4.07 6.93
N GLY A 220 -6.25 -4.20 6.75
CA GLY A 220 -6.95 -3.81 5.54
C GLY A 220 -7.15 -2.30 5.42
N PRO A 221 -7.41 -1.80 4.17
CA PRO A 221 -7.64 -0.39 3.92
C PRO A 221 -9.00 0.07 4.45
N ALA A 222 -9.21 1.39 4.46
CA ALA A 222 -10.50 1.99 4.74
C ALA A 222 -11.60 1.40 3.84
N GLY A 223 -12.76 1.12 4.41
CA GLY A 223 -13.89 0.45 3.76
C GLY A 223 -13.93 -1.06 4.00
N ILE A 224 -12.79 -1.73 4.23
CA ILE A 224 -12.71 -3.13 4.63
C ILE A 224 -12.37 -3.24 6.12
N GLY A 225 -11.32 -2.54 6.56
CA GLY A 225 -10.86 -2.51 7.94
C GLY A 225 -9.96 -3.67 8.32
N ALA A 226 -9.44 -3.61 9.56
CA ALA A 226 -8.51 -4.60 10.10
C ALA A 226 -9.23 -5.80 10.73
N THR A 227 -8.58 -6.96 10.69
CA THR A 227 -9.09 -8.20 11.30
C THR A 227 -7.93 -9.03 11.85
N CYS A 228 -8.20 -9.89 12.80
CA CYS A 228 -7.22 -10.83 13.33
C CYS A 228 -7.83 -12.22 13.48
N SER A 229 -6.98 -13.24 13.56
CA SER A 229 -7.22 -14.67 13.46
C SER A 229 -7.72 -15.14 12.08
N ILE A 230 -7.44 -16.37 11.74
CA ILE A 230 -7.85 -16.99 10.48
C ILE A 230 -9.37 -16.96 10.32
N GLU A 231 -10.14 -17.32 11.36
CA GLU A 231 -11.60 -17.36 11.29
C GLU A 231 -12.19 -15.97 11.01
N ARG A 232 -11.66 -14.93 11.65
CA ARG A 232 -12.15 -13.56 11.43
C ARG A 232 -11.75 -13.02 10.09
N TYR A 233 -10.54 -13.28 9.64
CA TYR A 233 -10.08 -12.94 8.30
C TYR A 233 -10.93 -13.63 7.21
N ALA A 234 -11.19 -14.93 7.36
CA ALA A 234 -12.05 -15.67 6.44
C ALA A 234 -13.46 -15.06 6.37
N LYS A 235 -14.06 -14.74 7.53
CA LYS A 235 -15.43 -14.21 7.61
C LYS A 235 -15.55 -12.76 7.18
N GLN A 236 -14.58 -11.91 7.51
CA GLN A 236 -14.68 -10.44 7.34
C GLN A 236 -14.06 -9.93 6.05
N HIS A 237 -13.13 -10.69 5.46
CA HIS A 237 -12.46 -10.27 4.22
C HIS A 237 -12.44 -11.36 3.15
N SER A 238 -11.71 -12.46 3.35
CA SER A 238 -11.43 -13.41 2.26
C SER A 238 -12.70 -14.05 1.68
N GLY A 239 -13.63 -14.48 2.51
CA GLY A 239 -14.92 -15.05 2.09
C GLY A 239 -15.78 -14.04 1.31
N PRO A 240 -16.08 -12.85 1.87
CA PRO A 240 -16.80 -11.80 1.16
C PRO A 240 -16.13 -11.39 -0.16
N PHE A 241 -14.81 -11.30 -0.20
CA PHE A 241 -14.07 -10.97 -1.41
C PHE A 241 -14.26 -12.05 -2.49
N ARG A 242 -14.10 -13.33 -2.15
CA ARG A 242 -14.33 -14.45 -3.06
C ARG A 242 -15.77 -14.53 -3.55
N ALA A 243 -16.74 -14.23 -2.68
CA ALA A 243 -18.15 -14.20 -3.07
C ALA A 243 -18.49 -13.03 -4.02
N ALA A 244 -17.77 -11.92 -3.92
CA ALA A 244 -17.98 -10.75 -4.76
C ALA A 244 -17.34 -10.87 -6.16
N PHE A 245 -16.22 -11.61 -6.28
CA PHE A 245 -15.38 -11.67 -7.47
C PHE A 245 -15.09 -13.13 -7.88
N SER A 246 -15.78 -13.61 -8.91
CA SER A 246 -15.66 -15.01 -9.36
C SER A 246 -14.63 -15.24 -10.47
N ASP A 247 -14.17 -14.18 -11.15
CA ASP A 247 -13.37 -14.23 -12.38
C ASP A 247 -12.01 -13.49 -12.23
N ARG A 248 -11.41 -13.56 -11.05
CA ARG A 248 -10.11 -12.93 -10.82
C ARG A 248 -9.08 -13.38 -11.85
N SER A 249 -8.46 -12.41 -12.56
CA SER A 249 -7.37 -12.70 -13.49
C SER A 249 -6.10 -13.17 -12.76
N GLN A 250 -5.14 -13.69 -13.53
CA GLN A 250 -3.83 -14.03 -12.98
C GLN A 250 -3.15 -12.78 -12.39
N THR A 251 -2.41 -12.99 -11.30
CA THR A 251 -1.66 -11.94 -10.62
C THR A 251 -0.55 -11.39 -11.51
N GLN A 252 -0.45 -10.06 -11.61
CA GLN A 252 0.54 -9.33 -12.40
C GLN A 252 1.34 -8.41 -11.47
N HIS A 253 2.37 -8.94 -10.83
CA HIS A 253 3.27 -8.12 -10.04
C HIS A 253 4.27 -7.36 -10.91
N GLN A 254 4.63 -6.15 -10.48
CA GLN A 254 5.73 -5.36 -11.04
C GLN A 254 7.01 -5.55 -10.24
N CYS A 255 6.87 -5.82 -8.95
CA CYS A 255 7.98 -6.12 -8.06
C CYS A 255 7.54 -7.10 -6.98
N ARG A 256 8.46 -7.98 -6.59
CA ARG A 256 8.31 -8.93 -5.49
C ARG A 256 9.66 -9.11 -4.80
N LEU A 257 9.78 -8.79 -3.53
CA LEU A 257 11.05 -8.84 -2.80
C LEU A 257 10.87 -9.17 -1.32
N ALA A 258 11.97 -9.56 -0.68
CA ALA A 258 12.01 -9.76 0.76
C ALA A 258 13.41 -9.51 1.32
N GLU A 259 13.49 -9.08 2.58
CA GLU A 259 14.69 -8.98 3.40
C GLU A 259 14.36 -9.35 4.85
N GLY A 260 15.14 -10.23 5.46
CA GLY A 260 14.84 -10.70 6.81
C GLY A 260 13.46 -11.32 6.90
N HIS A 261 12.68 -10.92 7.90
CA HIS A 261 11.32 -11.41 8.12
C HIS A 261 10.24 -10.61 7.37
N TYR A 262 10.61 -9.61 6.58
CA TYR A 262 9.70 -8.76 5.83
C TYR A 262 9.81 -9.00 4.35
N GLY A 263 8.68 -8.90 3.66
CA GLY A 263 8.63 -8.98 2.21
C GLY A 263 7.32 -8.45 1.69
N GLY A 264 7.22 -8.32 0.38
CA GLY A 264 6.02 -7.80 -0.23
C GLY A 264 6.10 -7.72 -1.73
N PHE A 265 5.04 -7.17 -2.30
CA PHE A 265 4.92 -6.95 -3.73
C PHE A 265 4.01 -5.76 -4.03
N PHE A 266 4.09 -5.28 -5.27
CA PHE A 266 3.05 -4.41 -5.82
C PHE A 266 2.69 -4.80 -7.26
N GLY A 267 1.47 -4.45 -7.66
CA GLY A 267 0.96 -4.61 -9.01
C GLY A 267 0.25 -3.36 -9.53
N TRP A 268 0.31 -3.15 -10.84
CA TRP A 268 -0.25 -1.97 -11.50
C TRP A 268 -0.87 -2.31 -12.88
N PRO A 269 -2.09 -2.87 -12.89
CA PRO A 269 -2.81 -3.46 -11.77
C PRO A 269 -2.18 -4.78 -11.32
N ASN A 270 -2.50 -5.21 -10.11
CA ASN A 270 -2.12 -6.54 -9.62
C ASN A 270 -2.97 -7.65 -10.28
N PHE A 271 -4.26 -7.38 -10.43
CA PHE A 271 -5.22 -8.24 -11.14
C PHE A 271 -6.45 -7.43 -11.54
N THR A 272 -7.31 -8.05 -12.35
CA THR A 272 -8.65 -7.55 -12.68
C THR A 272 -9.70 -8.55 -12.22
N ALA A 273 -10.91 -8.07 -11.88
CA ALA A 273 -12.04 -8.92 -11.54
C ALA A 273 -13.36 -8.20 -11.79
N THR A 274 -14.42 -8.96 -12.07
CA THR A 274 -15.77 -8.45 -12.26
C THR A 274 -16.53 -8.44 -10.93
N LEU A 275 -17.13 -7.30 -10.56
CA LEU A 275 -17.96 -7.18 -9.37
C LEU A 275 -19.32 -7.85 -9.63
N SER A 276 -19.38 -9.15 -9.38
CA SER A 276 -20.55 -10.02 -9.62
C SER A 276 -21.41 -10.26 -8.38
N GLY A 277 -20.88 -9.97 -7.18
CA GLY A 277 -21.56 -10.06 -5.90
C GLY A 277 -21.51 -8.75 -5.10
N HIS A 278 -22.08 -8.74 -3.91
CA HIS A 278 -21.99 -7.59 -3.01
C HIS A 278 -20.58 -7.45 -2.45
N PHE A 279 -20.03 -6.22 -2.46
CA PHE A 279 -18.72 -5.91 -1.89
C PHE A 279 -18.74 -4.60 -1.11
N MET A 280 -18.20 -4.57 0.09
CA MET A 280 -18.15 -3.39 0.98
C MET A 280 -19.52 -2.73 1.18
N GLY A 281 -20.61 -3.52 1.25
CA GLY A 281 -21.97 -3.01 1.38
C GLY A 281 -22.56 -2.42 0.09
N MET A 282 -21.81 -2.44 -1.02
CA MET A 282 -22.27 -1.99 -2.34
C MET A 282 -22.81 -3.16 -3.17
N PRO A 283 -23.84 -2.93 -4.01
CA PRO A 283 -24.38 -3.98 -4.88
C PRO A 283 -23.42 -4.33 -6.03
N ALA A 284 -23.62 -5.51 -6.60
CA ALA A 284 -22.95 -5.93 -7.83
C ALA A 284 -23.26 -4.96 -8.98
N THR A 285 -22.23 -4.59 -9.74
CA THR A 285 -22.35 -3.74 -10.94
C THR A 285 -22.28 -4.55 -12.24
N GLY A 286 -21.66 -5.73 -12.19
CA GLY A 286 -21.32 -6.52 -13.38
C GLY A 286 -20.17 -5.92 -14.21
N LEU A 287 -19.50 -4.87 -13.72
CA LEU A 287 -18.38 -4.23 -14.40
C LEU A 287 -17.04 -4.82 -13.92
N SER A 288 -16.10 -4.98 -14.84
CA SER A 288 -14.72 -5.33 -14.50
C SER A 288 -13.99 -4.12 -13.90
N GLY A 289 -13.14 -4.38 -12.90
CA GLY A 289 -12.31 -3.38 -12.25
C GLY A 289 -10.87 -3.85 -12.09
N GLU A 290 -9.96 -2.89 -12.04
CA GLU A 290 -8.54 -3.11 -11.78
C GLU A 290 -8.25 -2.97 -10.29
N PHE A 291 -7.49 -3.91 -9.76
CA PHE A 291 -6.96 -3.83 -8.40
C PHE A 291 -5.47 -3.45 -8.43
N ARG A 292 -5.17 -2.21 -8.08
CA ARG A 292 -3.81 -1.75 -7.84
C ARG A 292 -3.50 -1.97 -6.38
N VAL A 293 -2.51 -2.78 -6.09
CA VAL A 293 -2.27 -3.29 -4.73
C VAL A 293 -0.79 -3.22 -4.39
N ILE A 294 -0.50 -2.81 -3.14
CA ILE A 294 0.73 -3.13 -2.42
C ILE A 294 0.36 -4.03 -1.25
N ASP A 295 1.12 -5.10 -1.07
CA ASP A 295 1.05 -6.01 0.07
C ASP A 295 2.39 -6.13 0.76
N ILE A 296 2.42 -5.92 2.06
CA ILE A 296 3.60 -6.13 2.92
C ILE A 296 3.27 -7.21 3.95
N TYR A 297 4.22 -8.10 4.17
CA TYR A 297 4.08 -9.24 5.07
C TYR A 297 5.22 -9.28 6.08
N ARG A 298 4.89 -9.70 7.31
CA ARG A 298 5.86 -10.17 8.30
C ARG A 298 5.69 -11.68 8.46
N ARG A 299 6.80 -12.39 8.34
CA ARG A 299 6.86 -13.82 8.61
C ARG A 299 7.26 -14.09 10.06
N GLU A 300 6.67 -15.10 10.65
CA GLU A 300 7.05 -15.68 11.94
C GLU A 300 7.21 -17.19 11.77
N ALA A 301 8.37 -17.73 12.14
CA ALA A 301 8.78 -19.08 11.77
C ALA A 301 8.61 -19.32 10.24
N ASP A 302 7.71 -20.21 9.83
CA ASP A 302 7.47 -20.55 8.42
C ASP A 302 6.10 -20.06 7.91
N LYS A 303 5.43 -19.15 8.66
CA LYS A 303 4.10 -18.65 8.34
C LYS A 303 4.03 -17.13 8.33
N LEU A 304 3.08 -16.60 7.57
CA LEU A 304 2.78 -15.17 7.54
C LEU A 304 1.96 -14.82 8.78
N ALA A 305 2.44 -13.86 9.56
CA ALA A 305 1.84 -13.48 10.84
C ALA A 305 1.15 -12.11 10.79
N GLU A 306 1.66 -11.17 10.01
CA GLU A 306 1.03 -9.88 9.78
C GLU A 306 1.07 -9.52 8.30
N ASN A 307 0.02 -8.82 7.86
CA ASN A 307 -0.08 -8.28 6.50
C ASN A 307 -0.66 -6.87 6.53
N TRP A 308 -0.01 -5.96 5.85
CA TRP A 308 -0.48 -4.60 5.56
C TRP A 308 -0.77 -4.50 4.08
N ILE A 309 -2.01 -4.16 3.73
CA ILE A 309 -2.44 -4.07 2.34
C ILE A 309 -2.95 -2.68 2.00
N PHE A 310 -2.54 -2.18 0.84
CA PHE A 310 -2.99 -0.93 0.24
C PHE A 310 -3.66 -1.24 -1.09
N ILE A 311 -4.95 -0.94 -1.19
CA ILE A 311 -5.75 -1.15 -2.40
C ILE A 311 -6.29 0.19 -2.86
N ASP A 312 -6.12 0.52 -4.14
CA ASP A 312 -6.66 1.75 -4.74
C ASP A 312 -8.19 1.66 -4.89
N MET A 313 -8.88 1.79 -3.74
CA MET A 313 -10.34 1.70 -3.69
C MET A 313 -11.03 2.84 -4.43
N LEU A 314 -10.40 4.03 -4.50
CA LEU A 314 -10.94 5.16 -5.26
C LEU A 314 -10.94 4.85 -6.76
N HIS A 315 -9.86 4.26 -7.29
CA HIS A 315 -9.77 3.82 -8.67
C HIS A 315 -10.78 2.70 -8.98
N PHE A 316 -10.82 1.68 -8.13
CA PHE A 316 -11.75 0.56 -8.30
C PHE A 316 -13.20 1.02 -8.36
N TRP A 317 -13.66 1.81 -7.39
CA TRP A 317 -15.04 2.28 -7.36
C TRP A 317 -15.37 3.26 -8.48
N LYS A 318 -14.40 4.06 -8.93
CA LYS A 318 -14.57 4.90 -10.12
C LYS A 318 -14.82 4.05 -11.37
N MET A 319 -14.13 2.93 -11.55
CA MET A 319 -14.41 1.97 -12.62
C MET A 319 -15.79 1.32 -12.49
N GLN A 320 -16.34 1.23 -11.27
CA GLN A 320 -17.71 0.79 -11.00
C GLN A 320 -18.78 1.89 -11.19
N GLY A 321 -18.37 3.09 -11.65
CA GLY A 321 -19.25 4.22 -11.87
C GLY A 321 -19.45 5.13 -10.65
N LEU A 322 -18.71 4.92 -9.57
CA LEU A 322 -18.82 5.69 -8.31
C LEU A 322 -17.54 6.51 -8.07
N ASP A 323 -17.57 7.81 -8.41
CA ASP A 323 -16.45 8.74 -8.13
C ASP A 323 -16.60 9.34 -6.73
N LEU A 324 -15.96 8.71 -5.74
CA LEU A 324 -16.06 9.08 -4.33
C LEU A 324 -15.47 10.45 -4.01
N LEU A 325 -14.43 10.89 -4.74
CA LEU A 325 -13.86 12.22 -4.54
C LEU A 325 -14.80 13.31 -5.04
N LYS A 326 -15.42 13.11 -6.21
CA LYS A 326 -16.37 14.06 -6.77
C LYS A 326 -17.63 14.19 -5.92
N GLN A 327 -18.15 13.07 -5.39
CA GLN A 327 -19.32 13.11 -4.48
C GLN A 327 -19.05 13.90 -3.21
N ASN A 328 -17.82 13.89 -2.73
CA ASN A 328 -17.41 14.64 -1.56
C ASN A 328 -17.43 16.16 -1.80
N GLU A 329 -17.13 16.63 -3.02
CA GLU A 329 -17.21 18.05 -3.38
C GLU A 329 -18.66 18.56 -3.45
N GLU A 330 -19.62 17.69 -3.76
CA GLU A 330 -21.04 18.02 -3.92
C GLU A 330 -21.83 17.96 -2.60
N THR A 331 -21.25 17.39 -1.52
CA THR A 331 -21.93 17.29 -0.23
C THR A 331 -21.71 18.56 0.59
N PRO A 332 -22.79 19.30 0.99
CA PRO A 332 -22.64 20.47 1.85
C PRO A 332 -22.04 20.06 3.20
N HIS A 333 -20.90 20.63 3.55
CA HIS A 333 -20.31 20.46 4.88
C HIS A 333 -21.13 21.29 5.87
N THR A 334 -21.90 20.63 6.75
CA THR A 334 -22.68 21.27 7.84
C THR A 334 -21.81 21.50 9.07
#